data_d1e6af680c1f9d84ea3cc4d2af541b02
#
_entry.id   d1e6af680c1f9d84ea3cc4d2af541b02
#
_cell.length_a   1.000
_cell.length_b   1.000
_cell.length_c   1.000
_cell.angle_alpha   90.00
_cell.angle_beta   90.00
_cell.angle_gamma   90.00
#
_symmetry.space_group_name_H-M   'P 1'
#
loop_
_entity.id
_entity.type
_entity.pdbx_description
1 polymer ?
#
loop_
_entity_poly.entity_id
_entity_poly.type
_entity_poly.pdbx_seq_one_letter_code
_entity_poly.pdbx_strand_id
1 'polypeptide(L)'
;MKEDLLNNDIVKKYVQTVIDWKTLIQNEKLSIDFLRKYKDDIDWKLVCQYQQLDESTILEFSDKVSWKVISAYQNLSEKFIEDNQKKISWIFVSQCQKLSEKFIIKYQDKVDWVNISSKQKLSESFIREFQDKVCWVNISSKQKLSEDFIAEFKKKVDWYCISAYQKLSEDFIRKYRNYVNWMCIWRNQELSEDFIEDFQNRTQWDYISQYQNTKNYQKTLYLNLKTKYIGLLLKKIRKSFKKIKEYGRE
;
A
#
# COMPACT_ATOMS: atom_id res chain seq x y z
N MET A 1 37.29 -24.05 12.44
CA MET A 1 36.79 -25.21 13.24
C MET A 1 35.48 -25.81 12.73
N LYS A 2 34.39 -25.06 12.41
CA LYS A 2 33.19 -25.64 11.77
C LYS A 2 33.41 -26.01 10.30
N GLU A 3 34.24 -25.29 9.55
CA GLU A 3 34.55 -25.58 8.15
C GLU A 3 35.47 -26.80 7.98
N ASP A 4 36.38 -27.08 8.94
CA ASP A 4 37.28 -28.22 8.87
C ASP A 4 36.58 -29.54 9.17
N LEU A 5 35.52 -29.53 9.98
CA LEU A 5 34.70 -30.73 10.26
C LEU A 5 33.92 -31.20 9.03
N LEU A 6 33.55 -30.27 8.13
CA LEU A 6 32.81 -30.59 6.89
C LEU A 6 33.70 -31.17 5.76
N ASN A 7 35.01 -31.22 5.95
CA ASN A 7 35.94 -31.76 4.94
C ASN A 7 36.19 -33.28 5.03
N ASN A 8 35.66 -33.95 6.05
CA ASN A 8 35.81 -35.40 6.21
C ASN A 8 34.68 -36.13 5.46
N ASP A 9 35.00 -37.10 4.58
CA ASP A 9 34.03 -37.83 3.77
C ASP A 9 32.97 -38.62 4.59
N ILE A 10 33.34 -39.01 5.81
CA ILE A 10 32.41 -39.63 6.78
C ILE A 10 31.42 -38.58 7.29
N VAL A 11 31.89 -37.36 7.57
CA VAL A 11 31.05 -36.24 7.98
C VAL A 11 30.17 -35.79 6.83
N LYS A 12 30.64 -35.82 5.56
CA LYS A 12 29.81 -35.56 4.38
C LYS A 12 28.63 -36.52 4.27
N LYS A 13 28.84 -37.81 4.47
CA LYS A 13 27.81 -38.86 4.40
C LYS A 13 26.81 -38.73 5.56
N TYR A 14 27.29 -38.36 6.75
CA TYR A 14 26.44 -38.11 7.93
C TYR A 14 25.68 -36.77 7.81
N VAL A 15 26.33 -35.75 7.26
CA VAL A 15 25.77 -34.42 6.99
C VAL A 15 24.68 -34.49 5.92
N GLN A 16 24.86 -35.31 4.86
CA GLN A 16 23.82 -35.56 3.85
C GLN A 16 22.58 -36.26 4.40
N THR A 17 22.72 -37.05 5.50
CA THR A 17 21.60 -37.75 6.15
C THR A 17 20.97 -36.98 7.31
N VAL A 18 21.62 -35.92 7.82
CA VAL A 18 21.21 -35.22 9.07
C VAL A 18 20.97 -33.71 8.87
N ILE A 19 21.51 -33.08 7.83
CA ILE A 19 21.26 -31.66 7.59
C ILE A 19 19.97 -31.50 6.78
N ASP A 20 18.98 -30.93 7.42
CA ASP A 20 17.87 -30.30 6.73
C ASP A 20 18.42 -29.03 6.02
N TRP A 21 18.79 -29.20 4.73
CA TRP A 21 19.27 -28.13 3.86
C TRP A 21 18.35 -26.91 3.88
N LYS A 22 17.06 -27.13 4.02
CA LYS A 22 16.07 -26.07 4.09
C LYS A 22 16.29 -25.22 5.33
N THR A 23 16.40 -25.84 6.50
CA THR A 23 16.66 -25.16 7.78
C THR A 23 17.99 -24.41 7.75
N LEU A 24 19.05 -25.01 7.17
CA LEU A 24 20.34 -24.36 7.03
C LEU A 24 20.26 -23.11 6.15
N ILE A 25 19.67 -23.24 4.95
CA ILE A 25 19.54 -22.12 4.00
C ILE A 25 18.68 -20.99 4.56
N GLN A 26 17.67 -21.31 5.37
CA GLN A 26 16.77 -20.31 5.94
C GLN A 26 17.37 -19.55 7.12
N ASN A 27 18.19 -20.18 7.93
CA ASN A 27 18.62 -19.64 9.23
C ASN A 27 20.09 -19.22 9.30
N GLU A 28 20.94 -19.73 8.40
CA GLU A 28 22.38 -19.43 8.41
C GLU A 28 22.78 -18.63 7.18
N LYS A 29 23.69 -17.68 7.36
CA LYS A 29 24.32 -16.95 6.25
C LYS A 29 25.38 -17.84 5.61
N LEU A 30 25.19 -18.22 4.35
CA LEU A 30 26.09 -19.08 3.61
C LEU A 30 27.15 -18.26 2.86
N SER A 31 28.41 -18.71 2.92
CA SER A 31 29.49 -18.11 2.13
C SER A 31 29.37 -18.52 0.66
N ILE A 32 29.98 -17.73 -0.24
CA ILE A 32 30.01 -18.06 -1.66
C ILE A 32 30.76 -19.36 -1.91
N ASP A 33 31.85 -19.64 -1.16
CA ASP A 33 32.61 -20.88 -1.28
C ASP A 33 31.80 -22.10 -0.84
N PHE A 34 30.92 -21.93 0.16
CA PHE A 34 29.96 -22.95 0.53
C PHE A 34 28.97 -23.21 -0.62
N LEU A 35 28.40 -22.16 -1.23
CA LEU A 35 27.49 -22.29 -2.38
C LEU A 35 28.20 -22.99 -3.57
N ARG A 36 29.45 -22.64 -3.85
CA ARG A 36 30.27 -23.30 -4.89
C ARG A 36 30.47 -24.79 -4.62
N LYS A 37 30.81 -25.14 -3.36
CA LYS A 37 31.09 -26.51 -2.94
C LYS A 37 29.85 -27.41 -3.04
N TYR A 38 28.68 -26.90 -2.69
CA TYR A 38 27.45 -27.68 -2.61
C TYR A 38 26.40 -27.29 -3.69
N LYS A 39 26.86 -26.68 -4.78
CA LYS A 39 26.01 -26.13 -5.85
C LYS A 39 25.03 -27.13 -6.48
N ASP A 40 25.34 -28.42 -6.43
CA ASP A 40 24.54 -29.49 -7.02
C ASP A 40 23.65 -30.21 -5.99
N ASP A 41 23.84 -29.93 -4.68
CA ASP A 41 23.12 -30.56 -3.58
C ASP A 41 22.06 -29.67 -2.97
N ILE A 42 22.15 -28.34 -3.15
CA ILE A 42 21.29 -27.34 -2.54
C ILE A 42 20.10 -26.95 -3.42
N ASP A 43 18.97 -26.60 -2.78
CA ASP A 43 17.83 -26.02 -3.49
C ASP A 43 18.08 -24.51 -3.77
N TRP A 44 18.44 -24.22 -5.01
CA TRP A 44 18.71 -22.86 -5.47
C TRP A 44 17.51 -21.93 -5.38
N LYS A 45 16.28 -22.45 -5.38
CA LYS A 45 15.09 -21.63 -5.17
C LYS A 45 15.05 -21.09 -3.73
N LEU A 46 15.39 -21.93 -2.76
CA LEU A 46 15.52 -21.50 -1.35
C LEU A 46 16.71 -20.56 -1.18
N VAL A 47 17.86 -20.84 -1.80
CA VAL A 47 19.02 -19.93 -1.77
C VAL A 47 18.63 -18.55 -2.30
N CYS A 48 17.98 -18.46 -3.48
CA CYS A 48 17.52 -17.21 -4.06
C CYS A 48 16.51 -16.46 -3.17
N GLN A 49 15.75 -17.15 -2.34
CA GLN A 49 14.72 -16.56 -1.48
C GLN A 49 15.27 -16.09 -0.14
N TYR A 50 16.18 -16.84 0.47
CA TYR A 50 16.61 -16.63 1.86
C TYR A 50 18.03 -16.11 2.01
N GLN A 51 18.90 -16.33 1.01
CA GLN A 51 20.26 -15.82 1.04
C GLN A 51 20.34 -14.48 0.30
N GLN A 52 21.18 -13.58 0.80
CA GLN A 52 21.48 -12.32 0.11
C GLN A 52 22.63 -12.57 -0.88
N LEU A 53 22.31 -12.53 -2.17
CA LEU A 53 23.26 -12.74 -3.25
C LEU A 53 23.60 -11.38 -3.89
N ASP A 54 24.87 -11.13 -4.15
CA ASP A 54 25.28 -10.03 -5.01
C ASP A 54 25.09 -10.39 -6.50
N GLU A 55 25.10 -9.38 -7.35
CA GLU A 55 24.86 -9.54 -8.79
C GLU A 55 25.91 -10.43 -9.46
N SER A 56 27.15 -10.41 -8.98
CA SER A 56 28.23 -11.27 -9.49
C SER A 56 27.99 -12.73 -9.18
N THR A 57 27.54 -13.03 -7.97
CA THR A 57 27.13 -14.38 -7.55
C THR A 57 25.92 -14.88 -8.34
N ILE A 58 24.92 -14.03 -8.57
CA ILE A 58 23.77 -14.39 -9.40
C ILE A 58 24.20 -14.75 -10.82
N LEU A 59 25.17 -14.02 -11.40
CA LEU A 59 25.70 -14.31 -12.73
C LEU A 59 26.53 -15.60 -12.75
N GLU A 60 27.35 -15.84 -11.74
CA GLU A 60 28.16 -17.08 -11.62
C GLU A 60 27.27 -18.32 -11.63
N PHE A 61 26.12 -18.27 -10.96
CA PHE A 61 25.16 -19.38 -10.89
C PHE A 61 23.91 -19.17 -11.77
N SER A 62 24.07 -18.47 -12.89
CA SER A 62 22.95 -18.06 -13.75
C SER A 62 22.13 -19.21 -14.35
N ASP A 63 22.70 -20.39 -14.44
CA ASP A 63 22.07 -21.64 -14.89
C ASP A 63 21.31 -22.39 -13.78
N LYS A 64 21.58 -22.07 -12.51
CA LYS A 64 21.00 -22.71 -11.34
C LYS A 64 19.96 -21.87 -10.63
N VAL A 65 20.12 -20.54 -10.65
CA VAL A 65 19.22 -19.62 -9.95
C VAL A 65 17.83 -19.57 -10.59
N SER A 66 16.82 -19.36 -9.75
CA SER A 66 15.48 -19.06 -10.23
C SER A 66 15.35 -17.56 -10.49
N TRP A 67 15.43 -17.12 -11.74
CA TRP A 67 15.34 -15.72 -12.15
C TRP A 67 14.04 -15.03 -11.69
N LYS A 68 12.96 -15.80 -11.59
CA LYS A 68 11.69 -15.33 -11.02
C LYS A 68 11.84 -14.98 -9.54
N VAL A 69 12.51 -15.84 -8.77
CA VAL A 69 12.75 -15.63 -7.33
C VAL A 69 13.78 -14.52 -7.12
N ILE A 70 14.84 -14.48 -7.93
CA ILE A 70 15.82 -13.38 -7.96
C ILE A 70 15.11 -12.04 -8.14
N SER A 71 14.21 -11.92 -9.13
CA SER A 71 13.45 -10.68 -9.39
C SER A 71 12.59 -10.22 -8.22
N ALA A 72 12.16 -11.16 -7.37
CA ALA A 72 11.27 -10.87 -6.23
C ALA A 72 12.03 -10.59 -4.92
N TYR A 73 13.15 -11.27 -4.68
CA TYR A 73 13.77 -11.31 -3.35
C TYR A 73 15.16 -10.70 -3.27
N GLN A 74 15.87 -10.53 -4.40
CA GLN A 74 17.19 -9.94 -4.41
C GLN A 74 17.15 -8.45 -4.74
N ASN A 75 18.12 -7.68 -4.21
CA ASN A 75 18.26 -6.28 -4.57
C ASN A 75 19.03 -6.16 -5.88
N LEU A 76 18.37 -5.71 -6.93
CA LEU A 76 18.93 -5.60 -8.27
C LEU A 76 19.09 -4.14 -8.68
N SER A 77 20.25 -3.80 -9.25
CA SER A 77 20.43 -2.50 -9.90
C SER A 77 19.66 -2.44 -11.22
N GLU A 78 19.25 -1.23 -11.62
CA GLU A 78 18.59 -1.02 -12.92
C GLU A 78 19.46 -1.50 -14.08
N LYS A 79 20.79 -1.35 -13.97
CA LYS A 79 21.75 -1.85 -14.96
C LYS A 79 21.71 -3.38 -15.04
N PHE A 80 21.70 -4.08 -13.92
CA PHE A 80 21.60 -5.54 -13.90
C PHE A 80 20.28 -6.03 -14.49
N ILE A 81 19.17 -5.37 -14.17
CA ILE A 81 17.84 -5.66 -14.73
C ILE A 81 17.87 -5.48 -16.26
N GLU A 82 18.47 -4.39 -16.74
CA GLU A 82 18.63 -4.11 -18.16
C GLU A 82 19.43 -5.19 -18.89
N ASP A 83 20.61 -5.55 -18.34
CA ASP A 83 21.51 -6.54 -18.94
C ASP A 83 20.86 -7.95 -18.98
N ASN A 84 19.98 -8.25 -18.03
CA ASN A 84 19.31 -9.54 -17.88
C ASN A 84 17.81 -9.52 -18.24
N GLN A 85 17.35 -8.51 -19.01
CA GLN A 85 15.94 -8.24 -19.30
C GLN A 85 15.15 -9.42 -19.93
N LYS A 86 15.82 -10.41 -20.50
CA LYS A 86 15.19 -11.61 -21.08
C LYS A 86 14.97 -12.73 -20.04
N LYS A 87 15.67 -12.68 -18.91
CA LYS A 87 15.66 -13.72 -17.88
C LYS A 87 14.78 -13.32 -16.68
N ILE A 88 14.74 -12.03 -16.34
CA ILE A 88 13.98 -11.49 -15.20
C ILE A 88 12.47 -11.59 -15.37
N SER A 89 11.75 -11.54 -14.25
CA SER A 89 10.30 -11.41 -14.25
C SER A 89 9.90 -9.96 -14.07
N TRP A 90 9.41 -9.30 -15.12
CA TRP A 90 9.01 -7.89 -15.10
C TRP A 90 7.89 -7.59 -14.09
N ILE A 91 7.01 -8.54 -13.82
CA ILE A 91 5.97 -8.43 -12.77
C ILE A 91 6.63 -8.22 -11.40
N PHE A 92 7.59 -9.10 -11.05
CA PHE A 92 8.29 -9.00 -9.76
C PHE A 92 9.27 -7.82 -9.71
N VAL A 93 9.92 -7.49 -10.81
CA VAL A 93 10.73 -6.25 -10.90
C VAL A 93 9.87 -5.03 -10.61
N SER A 94 8.70 -4.90 -11.24
CA SER A 94 7.76 -3.79 -11.01
C SER A 94 7.22 -3.75 -9.56
N GLN A 95 7.05 -4.92 -8.94
CA GLN A 95 6.48 -5.06 -7.60
C GLN A 95 7.51 -4.87 -6.49
N CYS A 96 8.73 -5.41 -6.67
CA CYS A 96 9.68 -5.61 -5.57
C CYS A 96 10.96 -4.77 -5.70
N GLN A 97 11.34 -4.33 -6.91
CA GLN A 97 12.55 -3.54 -7.11
C GLN A 97 12.24 -2.05 -7.00
N LYS A 98 13.23 -1.26 -6.59
CA LYS A 98 13.15 0.19 -6.57
C LYS A 98 13.58 0.73 -7.94
N LEU A 99 12.63 1.31 -8.68
CA LEU A 99 12.84 1.79 -10.05
C LEU A 99 12.75 3.31 -10.13
N SER A 100 13.64 3.92 -10.92
CA SER A 100 13.52 5.33 -11.30
C SER A 100 12.44 5.54 -12.36
N GLU A 101 11.83 6.72 -12.39
CA GLU A 101 10.88 7.08 -13.45
C GLU A 101 11.52 6.98 -14.84
N LYS A 102 12.80 7.35 -14.98
CA LYS A 102 13.56 7.20 -16.25
C LYS A 102 13.63 5.74 -16.71
N PHE A 103 13.86 4.82 -15.77
CA PHE A 103 13.88 3.39 -16.07
C PHE A 103 12.50 2.87 -16.46
N ILE A 104 11.45 3.30 -15.75
CA ILE A 104 10.06 2.92 -16.05
C ILE A 104 9.67 3.42 -17.45
N ILE A 105 10.02 4.66 -17.82
CA ILE A 105 9.80 5.23 -19.16
C ILE A 105 10.50 4.38 -20.23
N LYS A 106 11.77 4.03 -20.01
CA LYS A 106 12.56 3.24 -20.95
C LYS A 106 11.94 1.87 -21.22
N TYR A 107 11.34 1.26 -20.18
CA TYR A 107 10.76 -0.10 -20.24
C TYR A 107 9.23 -0.11 -20.08
N GLN A 108 8.56 0.97 -20.49
CA GLN A 108 7.13 1.20 -20.32
C GLN A 108 6.22 0.09 -20.89
N ASP A 109 6.71 -0.68 -21.86
CA ASP A 109 5.96 -1.78 -22.49
C ASP A 109 6.24 -3.15 -21.84
N LYS A 110 7.17 -3.22 -20.88
CA LYS A 110 7.53 -4.43 -20.14
C LYS A 110 7.09 -4.42 -18.69
N VAL A 111 7.05 -3.24 -18.07
CA VAL A 111 6.65 -3.10 -16.66
C VAL A 111 5.18 -3.43 -16.46
N ASP A 112 4.87 -3.93 -15.27
CA ASP A 112 3.49 -4.11 -14.83
C ASP A 112 2.95 -2.81 -14.21
N TRP A 113 2.07 -2.12 -14.91
CA TRP A 113 1.56 -0.81 -14.52
C TRP A 113 0.71 -0.83 -13.24
N VAL A 114 0.09 -1.95 -12.88
CA VAL A 114 -0.63 -2.10 -11.61
C VAL A 114 0.36 -2.05 -10.45
N ASN A 115 1.47 -2.80 -10.56
CA ASN A 115 2.53 -2.80 -9.57
C ASN A 115 3.29 -1.47 -9.55
N ILE A 116 3.62 -0.87 -10.71
CA ILE A 116 4.23 0.46 -10.78
C ILE A 116 3.38 1.48 -10.03
N SER A 117 2.07 1.54 -10.31
CA SER A 117 1.14 2.49 -9.67
C SER A 117 1.04 2.31 -8.14
N SER A 118 1.20 1.08 -7.65
CA SER A 118 1.03 0.73 -6.23
C SER A 118 2.32 0.71 -5.42
N LYS A 119 3.46 0.41 -6.03
CA LYS A 119 4.71 0.10 -5.33
C LYS A 119 5.82 1.14 -5.55
N GLN A 120 5.84 1.82 -6.70
CA GLN A 120 6.83 2.83 -6.99
C GLN A 120 6.38 4.21 -6.48
N LYS A 121 7.32 5.06 -6.11
CA LYS A 121 7.04 6.47 -5.78
C LYS A 121 7.07 7.27 -7.08
N LEU A 122 5.89 7.77 -7.47
CA LEU A 122 5.70 8.48 -8.73
C LEU A 122 5.46 9.98 -8.50
N SER A 123 6.03 10.82 -9.36
CA SER A 123 5.71 12.24 -9.41
C SER A 123 4.36 12.47 -10.11
N GLU A 124 3.69 13.58 -9.77
CA GLU A 124 2.45 13.97 -10.45
C GLU A 124 2.67 14.24 -11.95
N SER A 125 3.85 14.76 -12.32
CA SER A 125 4.23 14.94 -13.74
C SER A 125 4.30 13.61 -14.48
N PHE A 126 4.91 12.60 -13.87
CA PHE A 126 4.94 11.24 -14.43
C PHE A 126 3.53 10.65 -14.57
N ILE A 127 2.68 10.80 -13.55
CA ILE A 127 1.31 10.27 -13.60
C ILE A 127 0.49 10.97 -14.69
N ARG A 128 0.70 12.30 -14.92
CA ARG A 128 0.06 13.04 -16.04
C ARG A 128 0.47 12.50 -17.39
N GLU A 129 1.76 12.26 -17.58
CA GLU A 129 2.31 11.74 -18.85
C GLU A 129 1.76 10.33 -19.14
N PHE A 130 1.67 9.47 -18.13
CA PHE A 130 1.24 8.08 -18.26
C PHE A 130 -0.19 7.81 -17.76
N GLN A 131 -1.05 8.84 -17.79
CA GLN A 131 -2.41 8.81 -17.26
C GLN A 131 -3.32 7.69 -17.80
N ASP A 132 -3.01 7.14 -18.97
CA ASP A 132 -3.77 6.07 -19.61
C ASP A 132 -3.18 4.68 -19.37
N LYS A 133 -1.98 4.59 -18.77
CA LYS A 133 -1.32 3.34 -18.39
C LYS A 133 -1.44 3.05 -16.89
N VAL A 134 -1.47 4.07 -16.05
CA VAL A 134 -1.51 3.89 -14.58
C VAL A 134 -2.83 3.31 -14.09
N CYS A 135 -2.77 2.57 -12.98
CA CYS A 135 -3.96 2.09 -12.28
C CYS A 135 -4.47 3.17 -11.32
N TRP A 136 -5.54 3.88 -11.68
CA TRP A 136 -6.06 5.03 -10.92
C TRP A 136 -6.50 4.69 -9.50
N VAL A 137 -6.99 3.48 -9.22
CA VAL A 137 -7.30 3.01 -7.86
C VAL A 137 -6.02 2.99 -7.00
N ASN A 138 -4.92 2.46 -7.56
CA ASN A 138 -3.63 2.43 -6.88
C ASN A 138 -3.02 3.82 -6.74
N ILE A 139 -3.09 4.66 -7.78
CA ILE A 139 -2.68 6.06 -7.70
C ILE A 139 -3.42 6.78 -6.57
N SER A 140 -4.75 6.68 -6.55
CA SER A 140 -5.60 7.34 -5.54
C SER A 140 -5.32 6.87 -4.11
N SER A 141 -4.94 5.59 -3.92
CA SER A 141 -4.75 5.00 -2.60
C SER A 141 -3.29 4.98 -2.11
N LYS A 142 -2.30 4.95 -3.02
CA LYS A 142 -0.90 4.69 -2.67
C LYS A 142 0.05 5.85 -2.94
N GLN A 143 -0.29 6.76 -3.87
CA GLN A 143 0.52 7.94 -4.16
C GLN A 143 0.08 9.12 -3.28
N LYS A 144 1.01 10.02 -2.94
CA LYS A 144 0.69 11.28 -2.28
C LYS A 144 0.33 12.30 -3.35
N LEU A 145 -0.92 12.75 -3.38
CA LEU A 145 -1.46 13.64 -4.39
C LEU A 145 -1.79 15.02 -3.81
N SER A 146 -1.54 16.08 -4.60
CA SER A 146 -2.03 17.42 -4.30
C SER A 146 -3.52 17.54 -4.62
N GLU A 147 -4.21 18.46 -3.95
CA GLU A 147 -5.63 18.74 -4.21
C GLU A 147 -5.85 19.25 -5.65
N ASP A 148 -4.89 20.04 -6.19
CA ASP A 148 -4.94 20.50 -7.56
C ASP A 148 -4.86 19.33 -8.56
N PHE A 149 -3.99 18.36 -8.29
CA PHE A 149 -3.90 17.15 -9.11
C PHE A 149 -5.19 16.32 -9.03
N ILE A 150 -5.76 16.13 -7.83
CA ILE A 150 -7.03 15.42 -7.66
C ILE A 150 -8.17 16.15 -8.41
N ALA A 151 -8.17 17.49 -8.36
CA ALA A 151 -9.14 18.32 -9.07
C ALA A 151 -9.03 18.20 -10.59
N GLU A 152 -7.80 18.20 -11.12
CA GLU A 152 -7.49 18.02 -12.53
C GLU A 152 -8.02 16.67 -13.04
N PHE A 153 -7.76 15.61 -12.29
CA PHE A 153 -8.14 14.24 -12.65
C PHE A 153 -9.41 13.73 -11.95
N LYS A 154 -10.35 14.61 -11.58
CA LYS A 154 -11.59 14.28 -10.84
C LYS A 154 -12.46 13.18 -11.45
N LYS A 155 -12.33 12.92 -12.77
CA LYS A 155 -13.06 11.85 -13.48
C LYS A 155 -12.32 10.52 -13.54
N LYS A 156 -11.00 10.51 -13.24
CA LYS A 156 -10.15 9.32 -13.29
C LYS A 156 -9.83 8.78 -11.90
N VAL A 157 -9.69 9.65 -10.88
CA VAL A 157 -9.40 9.25 -9.50
C VAL A 157 -10.52 8.41 -8.91
N ASP A 158 -10.16 7.48 -8.04
CA ASP A 158 -11.11 6.75 -7.21
C ASP A 158 -11.44 7.57 -5.96
N TRP A 159 -12.64 8.12 -5.90
CA TRP A 159 -13.07 9.02 -4.81
C TRP A 159 -13.22 8.32 -3.45
N TYR A 160 -13.45 7.01 -3.43
CA TYR A 160 -13.39 6.23 -2.19
C TYR A 160 -11.97 6.25 -1.64
N CYS A 161 -10.99 5.91 -2.48
CA CYS A 161 -9.57 5.92 -2.11
C CYS A 161 -9.07 7.32 -1.76
N ILE A 162 -9.45 8.35 -2.53
CA ILE A 162 -9.12 9.75 -2.21
C ILE A 162 -9.63 10.12 -0.82
N SER A 163 -10.90 9.86 -0.54
CA SER A 163 -11.52 10.19 0.77
C SER A 163 -10.91 9.39 1.93
N ALA A 164 -10.45 8.16 1.68
CA ALA A 164 -9.92 7.26 2.69
C ALA A 164 -8.43 7.50 3.00
N TYR A 165 -7.62 7.85 2.00
CA TYR A 165 -6.16 7.79 2.11
C TYR A 165 -5.44 9.11 1.86
N GLN A 166 -6.08 10.11 1.20
CA GLN A 166 -5.47 11.42 1.00
C GLN A 166 -5.83 12.36 2.16
N LYS A 167 -4.91 13.27 2.48
CA LYS A 167 -5.19 14.36 3.42
C LYS A 167 -5.85 15.50 2.64
N LEU A 168 -7.10 15.83 2.98
CA LEU A 168 -7.91 16.81 2.28
C LEU A 168 -8.20 18.01 3.18
N SER A 169 -8.19 19.22 2.60
CA SER A 169 -8.67 20.42 3.27
C SER A 169 -10.21 20.45 3.32
N GLU A 170 -10.78 21.13 4.31
CA GLU A 170 -12.22 21.30 4.41
C GLU A 170 -12.79 22.03 3.20
N ASP A 171 -12.08 23.03 2.67
CA ASP A 171 -12.48 23.76 1.47
C ASP A 171 -12.54 22.83 0.25
N PHE A 172 -11.58 21.94 0.12
CA PHE A 172 -11.61 20.93 -0.94
C PHE A 172 -12.79 19.99 -0.78
N ILE A 173 -13.06 19.49 0.44
CA ILE A 173 -14.19 18.61 0.72
C ILE A 173 -15.52 19.35 0.44
N ARG A 174 -15.66 20.63 0.82
CA ARG A 174 -16.82 21.48 0.51
C ARG A 174 -17.06 21.58 -0.99
N LYS A 175 -15.98 21.88 -1.75
CA LYS A 175 -16.01 22.01 -3.22
C LYS A 175 -16.41 20.69 -3.89
N TYR A 176 -15.91 19.57 -3.42
CA TYR A 176 -16.14 18.24 -4.02
C TYR A 176 -17.11 17.36 -3.22
N ARG A 177 -18.04 17.98 -2.45
CA ARG A 177 -19.01 17.31 -1.55
C ARG A 177 -19.89 16.25 -2.21
N ASN A 178 -20.05 16.27 -3.54
CA ASN A 178 -20.84 15.30 -4.29
C ASN A 178 -20.00 14.14 -4.85
N TYR A 179 -18.67 14.21 -4.71
CA TYR A 179 -17.72 13.19 -5.17
C TYR A 179 -17.15 12.38 -4.00
N VAL A 180 -16.87 13.05 -2.87
CA VAL A 180 -16.23 12.41 -1.71
C VAL A 180 -17.11 11.31 -1.11
N ASN A 181 -16.46 10.28 -0.58
CA ASN A 181 -17.12 9.27 0.24
C ASN A 181 -17.23 9.79 1.68
N TRP A 182 -18.42 10.19 2.10
CA TRP A 182 -18.64 10.80 3.41
C TRP A 182 -18.29 9.88 4.58
N MET A 183 -18.49 8.57 4.46
CA MET A 183 -18.09 7.63 5.50
C MET A 183 -16.58 7.66 5.73
N CYS A 184 -15.78 7.71 4.64
CA CYS A 184 -14.32 7.83 4.73
C CYS A 184 -13.90 9.21 5.25
N ILE A 185 -14.57 10.28 4.84
CA ILE A 185 -14.32 11.65 5.34
C ILE A 185 -14.48 11.70 6.86
N TRP A 186 -15.62 11.25 7.38
CA TRP A 186 -15.90 11.26 8.83
C TRP A 186 -14.93 10.38 9.63
N ARG A 187 -14.43 9.33 9.02
CA ARG A 187 -13.51 8.39 9.69
C ARG A 187 -12.06 8.84 9.70
N ASN A 188 -11.58 9.45 8.61
CA ASN A 188 -10.15 9.58 8.34
C ASN A 188 -9.65 11.04 8.29
N GLN A 189 -10.54 12.04 8.16
CA GLN A 189 -10.15 13.45 8.10
C GLN A 189 -10.26 14.13 9.47
N GLU A 190 -9.37 15.09 9.74
CA GLU A 190 -9.48 16.00 10.89
C GLU A 190 -10.36 17.18 10.47
N LEU A 191 -11.52 17.32 11.10
CA LEU A 191 -12.54 18.30 10.72
C LEU A 191 -12.85 19.26 11.87
N SER A 192 -13.07 20.54 11.54
CA SER A 192 -13.50 21.56 12.50
C SER A 192 -14.95 21.37 12.93
N GLU A 193 -15.31 21.98 14.06
CA GLU A 193 -16.70 21.99 14.58
C GLU A 193 -17.65 22.61 13.58
N ASP A 194 -17.26 23.75 13.01
CA ASP A 194 -18.06 24.48 12.01
C ASP A 194 -18.33 23.62 10.77
N PHE A 195 -17.31 22.87 10.32
CA PHE A 195 -17.48 21.95 9.19
C PHE A 195 -18.48 20.83 9.52
N ILE A 196 -18.38 20.24 10.71
CA ILE A 196 -19.30 19.18 11.16
C ILE A 196 -20.73 19.71 11.26
N GLU A 197 -20.91 20.95 11.76
CA GLU A 197 -22.23 21.59 11.87
C GLU A 197 -22.85 21.86 10.49
N ASP A 198 -22.07 22.35 9.52
CA ASP A 198 -22.54 22.61 8.15
C ASP A 198 -23.02 21.34 7.42
N PHE A 199 -22.38 20.22 7.69
CA PHE A 199 -22.66 18.95 7.02
C PHE A 199 -23.41 17.93 7.91
N GLN A 200 -24.02 18.36 9.01
CA GLN A 200 -24.73 17.50 9.95
C GLN A 200 -25.82 16.61 9.30
N ASN A 201 -26.45 17.05 8.21
CA ASN A 201 -27.47 16.27 7.49
C ASN A 201 -26.89 15.10 6.67
N ARG A 202 -25.57 15.05 6.48
CA ARG A 202 -24.84 13.98 5.79
C ARG A 202 -24.11 13.06 6.77
N THR A 203 -24.23 13.34 8.07
CA THR A 203 -23.59 12.56 9.13
C THR A 203 -24.46 11.36 9.50
N GLN A 204 -23.88 10.17 9.41
CA GLN A 204 -24.36 9.02 10.15
C GLN A 204 -23.74 9.11 11.55
N TRP A 205 -24.45 9.69 12.50
CA TRP A 205 -23.97 9.99 13.86
C TRP A 205 -23.41 8.77 14.59
N ASP A 206 -23.93 7.58 14.31
CA ASP A 206 -23.44 6.33 14.87
C ASP A 206 -22.00 6.03 14.44
N TYR A 207 -21.62 6.42 13.21
CA TYR A 207 -20.25 6.28 12.71
C TYR A 207 -19.26 7.25 13.36
N ILE A 208 -19.65 8.52 13.53
CA ILE A 208 -18.77 9.51 14.18
C ILE A 208 -18.45 9.07 15.61
N SER A 209 -19.45 8.58 16.35
CA SER A 209 -19.28 8.13 17.74
C SER A 209 -18.33 6.93 17.85
N GLN A 210 -18.32 6.05 16.88
CA GLN A 210 -17.56 4.80 16.91
C GLN A 210 -16.09 5.00 16.54
N TYR A 211 -15.77 5.91 15.60
CA TYR A 211 -14.41 6.05 15.04
C TYR A 211 -13.63 7.24 15.60
N GLN A 212 -14.29 8.23 16.20
CA GLN A 212 -13.64 9.39 16.82
C GLN A 212 -13.34 9.20 18.33
N ASN A 213 -13.53 8.00 18.84
CA ASN A 213 -13.38 7.65 20.26
C ASN A 213 -11.93 7.74 20.80
N THR A 214 -10.94 8.02 19.97
CA THR A 214 -9.52 8.05 20.35
C THR A 214 -8.97 9.42 20.74
N LYS A 215 -9.72 10.51 20.54
CA LYS A 215 -9.32 11.84 20.98
C LYS A 215 -10.42 12.41 21.90
N ASN A 216 -10.08 12.68 23.17
CA ASN A 216 -11.01 13.19 24.19
C ASN A 216 -11.79 14.45 23.76
N TYR A 217 -11.21 15.27 22.90
CA TYR A 217 -11.80 16.49 22.36
C TYR A 217 -13.02 16.20 21.46
N GLN A 218 -12.91 15.23 20.59
CA GLN A 218 -13.98 14.84 19.65
C GLN A 218 -15.17 14.16 20.35
N LYS A 219 -14.94 13.49 21.49
CA LYS A 219 -16.02 12.90 22.29
C LYS A 219 -16.89 13.98 22.96
N THR A 220 -16.28 15.05 23.45
CA THR A 220 -16.99 16.19 24.05
C THR A 220 -17.80 16.94 23.00
N LEU A 221 -17.25 17.15 21.81
CA LEU A 221 -17.91 17.75 20.66
C LEU A 221 -19.12 16.93 20.21
N TYR A 222 -18.92 15.61 20.04
CA TYR A 222 -20.02 14.70 19.70
C TYR A 222 -21.17 14.76 20.69
N LEU A 223 -20.87 14.74 21.99
CA LEU A 223 -21.90 14.84 23.04
C LEU A 223 -22.63 16.18 22.99
N ASN A 224 -21.93 17.27 22.77
CA ASN A 224 -22.52 18.62 22.66
C ASN A 224 -23.41 18.75 21.43
N LEU A 225 -22.96 18.28 20.24
CA LEU A 225 -23.75 18.29 19.01
C LEU A 225 -24.95 17.35 19.10
N LYS A 226 -24.80 16.15 19.69
CA LYS A 226 -25.91 15.22 19.92
C LYS A 226 -26.97 15.85 20.83
N THR A 227 -26.58 16.53 21.89
CA THR A 227 -27.48 17.22 22.83
C THR A 227 -28.20 18.37 22.14
N LYS A 228 -27.47 19.18 21.32
CA LYS A 228 -28.05 20.29 20.52
C LYS A 228 -29.05 19.74 19.48
N TYR A 229 -28.69 18.61 18.81
CA TYR A 229 -29.57 17.98 17.82
C TYR A 229 -30.83 17.39 18.43
N ILE A 230 -30.72 16.70 19.58
CA ILE A 230 -31.89 16.21 20.34
C ILE A 230 -32.77 17.39 20.79
N GLY A 231 -32.17 18.50 21.23
CA GLY A 231 -32.88 19.73 21.60
C GLY A 231 -33.67 20.33 20.43
N LEU A 232 -33.08 20.36 19.22
CA LEU A 232 -33.74 20.82 18.00
C LEU A 232 -34.89 19.88 17.57
N LEU A 233 -34.66 18.57 17.66
CA LEU A 233 -35.69 17.56 17.36
C LEU A 233 -36.89 17.68 18.30
N LEU A 234 -36.64 17.83 19.60
CA LEU A 234 -37.68 18.04 20.62
C LEU A 234 -38.46 19.34 20.39
N LYS A 235 -37.80 20.43 19.94
CA LYS A 235 -38.48 21.68 19.55
C LYS A 235 -39.37 21.47 18.33
N LYS A 236 -38.93 20.74 17.30
CA LYS A 236 -39.75 20.40 16.12
C LYS A 236 -40.96 19.55 16.53
N ILE A 237 -40.77 18.54 17.35
CA ILE A 237 -41.85 17.66 17.85
C ILE A 237 -42.87 18.49 18.66
N ARG A 238 -42.42 19.35 19.59
CA ARG A 238 -43.30 20.23 20.35
C ARG A 238 -44.13 21.16 19.45
N LYS A 239 -43.50 21.70 18.38
CA LYS A 239 -44.18 22.58 17.42
C LYS A 239 -45.25 21.82 16.63
N SER A 240 -44.96 20.55 16.25
CA SER A 240 -45.95 19.68 15.58
C SER A 240 -47.11 19.30 16.51
N PHE A 241 -46.85 18.97 17.77
CA PHE A 241 -47.87 18.69 18.76
C PHE A 241 -48.77 19.92 19.06
N LYS A 242 -48.18 21.13 19.06
CA LYS A 242 -48.95 22.35 19.23
C LYS A 242 -49.91 22.59 18.06
N LYS A 243 -49.43 22.37 16.83
CA LYS A 243 -50.28 22.42 15.62
C LYS A 243 -51.44 21.42 15.66
N ILE A 244 -51.18 20.18 16.06
CA ILE A 244 -52.21 19.12 16.17
C ILE A 244 -53.27 19.49 17.22
N LYS A 245 -52.87 20.10 18.36
CA LYS A 245 -53.83 20.58 19.37
C LYS A 245 -54.69 21.77 18.90
N GLU A 246 -54.17 22.59 18.00
CA GLU A 246 -54.91 23.71 17.42
C GLU A 246 -55.95 23.20 16.41
N TYR A 247 -55.66 22.18 15.60
CA TYR A 247 -56.60 21.56 14.65
C TYR A 247 -57.66 20.63 15.29
N GLY A 248 -57.46 20.20 16.53
CA GLY A 248 -58.41 19.33 17.23
C GLY A 248 -59.40 20.08 18.13
N ARG A 249 -59.46 21.42 18.02
CA ARG A 249 -60.39 22.30 18.76
C ARG A 249 -61.41 23.02 17.86
N GLU A 250 -61.38 22.72 16.56
CA GLU A 250 -62.49 23.07 15.61
C GLU A 250 -63.37 21.81 15.38
#